data_3c97218b48ae737c2271e8e9d461d23f
#
_entry.id   3c97218b48ae737c2271e8e9d461d23f
#
_cell.length_a   1.000
_cell.length_b   1.000
_cell.length_c   1.000
_cell.angle_alpha   90.00
_cell.angle_beta   90.00
_cell.angle_gamma   90.00
#
_symmetry.space_group_name_H-M   'P 1'
#
loop_
_entity.id
_entity.type
_entity.pdbx_description
1 polymer ?
#
loop_
_entity_poly.entity_id
_entity_poly.type
_entity_poly.pdbx_seq_one_letter_code
_entity_poly.pdbx_strand_id
1 'polypeptide(L)'
;IRYCLLSRGLGDVYKRQYKDYLSFNDFFTRKIEPQNRRIDMNKTSLISPCDARLSMYFIDEKSSFLIKNTRYTLKELLRDGELAKKYEGGYIGIFRLCVDDYHRFHFIDDGIKSHERHINGVFHTVNPIANDVYPIYKENTREYCVHRTENFGDVIVMEVGALLVGRIVNNMEKCRTKKGAEKGYFEYGGSTVVLIFKKNAIIPDEDILVNTVAGYETKVNMGEKIGTSVYIRSVSYTHLTLPTNSR
;
A
#
# COMPACT_ATOMS: atom_id res chain seq x y z
N ILE A 1 -8.58 27.65 -4.83
CA ILE A 1 -8.83 26.60 -3.80
C ILE A 1 -10.30 26.15 -3.82
N ARG A 2 -11.25 27.07 -4.13
CA ARG A 2 -12.69 26.78 -4.12
C ARG A 2 -13.17 25.77 -5.19
N TYR A 3 -12.46 25.60 -6.29
CA TYR A 3 -12.91 24.77 -7.42
C TYR A 3 -12.41 23.32 -7.39
N CYS A 4 -11.36 23.00 -6.65
CA CYS A 4 -10.81 21.65 -6.56
C CYS A 4 -11.55 20.74 -5.55
N LEU A 5 -12.33 21.34 -4.65
CA LEU A 5 -13.08 20.62 -3.60
C LEU A 5 -14.56 20.39 -3.94
N LEU A 6 -15.03 20.90 -5.09
CA LEU A 6 -16.42 20.84 -5.52
C LEU A 6 -16.65 19.91 -6.72
N SER A 7 -16.01 18.74 -6.77
CA SER A 7 -16.49 17.71 -7.67
C SER A 7 -17.87 17.23 -7.13
N ARG A 8 -18.91 17.44 -7.92
CA ARG A 8 -20.27 16.90 -7.66
C ARG A 8 -20.13 15.41 -7.38
N GLY A 9 -20.47 14.95 -6.18
CA GLY A 9 -20.43 13.54 -5.80
C GLY A 9 -19.54 13.19 -4.61
N LEU A 10 -18.68 14.09 -4.11
CA LEU A 10 -17.85 13.83 -2.92
C LEU A 10 -18.67 13.84 -1.62
N GLY A 11 -19.79 14.58 -1.56
CA GLY A 11 -20.61 14.72 -0.35
C GLY A 11 -21.23 13.39 0.13
N ASP A 12 -21.59 12.50 -0.79
CA ASP A 12 -22.28 11.25 -0.47
C ASP A 12 -21.32 10.11 -0.06
N VAL A 13 -20.02 10.31 -0.24
CA VAL A 13 -18.97 9.28 0.03
C VAL A 13 -18.40 9.41 1.44
N TYR A 14 -18.52 10.57 2.07
CA TYR A 14 -17.87 10.85 3.36
C TYR A 14 -18.89 10.98 4.49
N LYS A 15 -18.46 10.65 5.73
CA LYS A 15 -19.29 10.75 6.95
C LYS A 15 -19.81 12.16 7.25
N ARG A 16 -19.11 13.19 6.79
CA ARG A 16 -19.46 14.60 7.01
C ARG A 16 -19.46 15.36 5.70
N GLN A 17 -20.31 16.36 5.59
CA GLN A 17 -20.26 17.32 4.51
C GLN A 17 -19.09 18.29 4.73
N TYR A 18 -18.53 18.90 3.65
CA TYR A 18 -17.38 19.80 3.73
C TYR A 18 -17.55 20.94 4.75
N LYS A 19 -18.78 21.42 4.97
CA LYS A 19 -19.12 22.49 5.91
C LYS A 19 -18.98 22.10 7.38
N ASP A 20 -18.88 20.80 7.67
CA ASP A 20 -18.80 20.25 9.03
C ASP A 20 -17.35 20.08 9.52
N TYR A 21 -16.38 20.41 8.67
CA TYR A 21 -14.95 20.30 9.01
C TYR A 21 -14.42 21.61 9.58
N LEU A 22 -13.72 21.52 10.73
CA LEU A 22 -13.17 22.68 11.44
C LEU A 22 -11.90 23.23 10.81
N SER A 23 -11.17 22.39 10.06
CA SER A 23 -9.92 22.77 9.39
C SER A 23 -9.73 21.97 8.11
N PHE A 24 -8.77 22.40 7.27
CA PHE A 24 -8.38 21.62 6.09
C PHE A 24 -7.80 20.25 6.47
N ASN A 25 -7.04 20.16 7.57
CA ASN A 25 -6.49 18.89 8.04
C ASN A 25 -7.59 17.94 8.54
N ASP A 26 -8.64 18.45 9.19
CA ASP A 26 -9.80 17.64 9.59
C ASP A 26 -10.52 17.05 8.36
N PHE A 27 -10.66 17.85 7.28
CA PHE A 27 -11.15 17.35 6.00
C PHE A 27 -10.20 16.34 5.35
N PHE A 28 -8.90 16.60 5.38
CA PHE A 28 -7.88 15.76 4.75
C PHE A 28 -7.82 14.37 5.41
N THR A 29 -7.92 14.31 6.73
CA THR A 29 -7.90 13.07 7.52
C THR A 29 -9.27 12.42 7.71
N ARG A 30 -10.29 12.86 6.94
CA ARG A 30 -11.67 12.40 7.03
C ARG A 30 -11.82 10.87 6.96
N LYS A 31 -12.91 10.36 7.52
CA LYS A 31 -13.29 8.94 7.41
C LYS A 31 -14.37 8.76 6.33
N ILE A 32 -14.27 7.69 5.59
CA ILE A 32 -15.29 7.25 4.61
C ILE A 32 -16.33 6.38 5.32
N GLU A 33 -17.59 6.46 4.88
CA GLU A 33 -18.62 5.51 5.30
C GLU A 33 -18.29 4.11 4.76
N PRO A 34 -18.34 3.05 5.60
CA PRO A 34 -17.92 1.70 5.21
C PRO A 34 -18.63 1.17 3.95
N GLN A 35 -19.90 1.55 3.74
CA GLN A 35 -20.65 1.13 2.55
C GLN A 35 -20.13 1.71 1.23
N ASN A 36 -19.37 2.80 1.28
CA ASN A 36 -18.81 3.48 0.11
C ASN A 36 -17.45 2.92 -0.35
N ARG A 37 -16.88 1.98 0.42
CA ARG A 37 -15.67 1.23 0.05
C ARG A 37 -15.89 -0.23 0.40
N ARG A 38 -16.28 -0.99 -0.61
CA ARG A 38 -16.41 -2.46 -0.48
C ARG A 38 -15.03 -3.07 -0.50
N ILE A 39 -14.72 -3.84 0.54
CA ILE A 39 -13.46 -4.57 0.64
C ILE A 39 -13.66 -5.96 0.05
N ASP A 40 -12.82 -6.34 -0.90
CA ASP A 40 -12.79 -7.72 -1.37
C ASP A 40 -12.21 -8.63 -0.27
N MET A 41 -13.10 -9.38 0.38
CA MET A 41 -12.78 -10.28 1.49
C MET A 41 -12.29 -11.66 1.04
N ASN A 42 -12.18 -11.92 -0.28
CA ASN A 42 -11.60 -13.17 -0.76
C ASN A 42 -10.14 -13.28 -0.28
N LYS A 43 -9.79 -14.41 0.34
CA LYS A 43 -8.47 -14.62 0.94
C LYS A 43 -7.33 -14.58 -0.08
N THR A 44 -7.60 -14.95 -1.32
CA THR A 44 -6.59 -14.92 -2.39
C THR A 44 -6.49 -13.56 -3.08
N SER A 45 -7.46 -12.66 -2.91
CA SER A 45 -7.43 -11.34 -3.51
C SER A 45 -6.47 -10.41 -2.76
N LEU A 46 -5.47 -9.89 -3.45
CA LEU A 46 -4.68 -8.75 -2.99
C LEU A 46 -5.53 -7.49 -3.17
N ILE A 47 -5.72 -6.74 -2.11
CA ILE A 47 -6.50 -5.49 -2.14
C ILE A 47 -5.61 -4.25 -2.10
N SER A 48 -6.08 -3.15 -2.67
CA SER A 48 -5.44 -1.85 -2.50
C SER A 48 -5.54 -1.37 -1.04
N PRO A 49 -4.42 -0.92 -0.43
CA PRO A 49 -4.42 -0.41 0.94
C PRO A 49 -5.08 0.97 1.07
N CYS A 50 -5.22 1.72 -0.01
CA CYS A 50 -5.73 3.10 -0.01
C CYS A 50 -6.33 3.47 -1.37
N ASP A 51 -7.02 4.61 -1.42
CA ASP A 51 -7.36 5.27 -2.68
C ASP A 51 -6.06 5.86 -3.25
N ALA A 52 -5.71 5.51 -4.49
CA ALA A 52 -4.42 5.92 -5.05
C ALA A 52 -4.36 5.81 -6.57
N ARG A 53 -3.25 6.30 -7.10
CA ARG A 53 -2.74 5.97 -8.43
C ARG A 53 -1.59 4.98 -8.26
N LEU A 54 -1.82 3.76 -8.74
CA LEU A 54 -0.94 2.60 -8.58
C LEU A 54 -0.04 2.42 -9.79
N SER A 55 1.25 2.21 -9.53
CA SER A 55 2.20 1.61 -10.45
C SER A 55 2.84 0.39 -9.81
N MET A 56 3.04 -0.67 -10.59
CA MET A 56 3.59 -1.94 -10.10
C MET A 56 4.84 -2.31 -10.89
N TYR A 57 5.98 -2.46 -10.22
CA TYR A 57 7.27 -2.75 -10.85
C TYR A 57 7.81 -4.10 -10.39
N PHE A 58 8.47 -4.79 -11.31
CA PHE A 58 9.26 -5.98 -11.00
C PHE A 58 10.59 -5.56 -10.36
N ILE A 59 11.02 -6.30 -9.33
CA ILE A 59 12.29 -6.12 -8.65
C ILE A 59 13.29 -7.11 -9.25
N ASP A 60 14.34 -6.60 -9.88
CA ASP A 60 15.38 -7.46 -10.49
C ASP A 60 16.25 -8.20 -9.45
N GLU A 61 17.12 -9.07 -9.95
CA GLU A 61 18.04 -9.86 -9.11
C GLU A 61 19.12 -9.02 -8.38
N LYS A 62 19.22 -7.73 -8.69
CA LYS A 62 20.08 -6.76 -7.99
C LYS A 62 19.30 -5.93 -6.98
N SER A 63 18.10 -6.39 -6.60
CA SER A 63 17.17 -5.66 -5.72
C SER A 63 16.85 -4.25 -6.24
N SER A 64 16.80 -4.06 -7.58
CA SER A 64 16.54 -2.76 -8.20
C SER A 64 15.27 -2.77 -9.04
N PHE A 65 14.73 -1.59 -9.27
CA PHE A 65 13.56 -1.35 -10.13
C PHE A 65 13.65 0.04 -10.74
N LEU A 66 12.98 0.23 -11.87
CA LEU A 66 12.96 1.51 -12.59
C LEU A 66 11.61 2.18 -12.43
N ILE A 67 11.64 3.43 -11.94
CA ILE A 67 10.49 4.32 -12.01
C ILE A 67 10.82 5.37 -13.05
N LYS A 68 10.17 5.32 -14.22
CA LYS A 68 10.53 6.13 -15.38
C LYS A 68 12.03 5.95 -15.70
N ASN A 69 12.83 7.00 -15.63
CA ASN A 69 14.27 6.99 -15.93
C ASN A 69 15.16 6.87 -14.68
N THR A 70 14.58 6.85 -13.49
CA THR A 70 15.34 6.79 -12.23
C THR A 70 15.41 5.37 -11.71
N ARG A 71 16.63 4.85 -11.53
CA ARG A 71 16.87 3.55 -10.88
C ARG A 71 16.86 3.70 -9.37
N TYR A 72 16.06 2.87 -8.72
CA TYR A 72 15.99 2.71 -7.27
C TYR A 72 16.52 1.34 -6.88
N THR A 73 17.14 1.24 -5.72
CA THR A 73 17.46 -0.04 -5.09
C THR A 73 16.69 -0.21 -3.80
N LEU A 74 16.27 -1.43 -3.50
CA LEU A 74 15.63 -1.73 -2.22
C LEU A 74 16.55 -1.45 -1.03
N LYS A 75 17.88 -1.66 -1.20
CA LYS A 75 18.89 -1.35 -0.18
C LYS A 75 18.84 0.13 0.23
N GLU A 76 18.76 1.05 -0.73
CA GLU A 76 18.65 2.49 -0.46
C GLU A 76 17.30 2.83 0.14
N LEU A 77 16.23 2.21 -0.36
CA LEU A 77 14.86 2.45 0.10
C LEU A 77 14.66 1.99 1.54
N LEU A 78 15.15 0.80 1.91
CA LEU A 78 14.99 0.20 3.24
C LEU A 78 16.10 0.56 4.21
N ARG A 79 17.23 1.07 3.73
CA ARG A 79 18.49 1.20 4.47
C ARG A 79 18.90 -0.10 5.18
N ASP A 80 18.60 -1.24 4.55
CA ASP A 80 18.84 -2.59 5.04
C ASP A 80 19.08 -3.54 3.85
N GLY A 81 20.34 -3.86 3.60
CA GLY A 81 20.74 -4.69 2.46
C GLY A 81 20.36 -6.17 2.61
N GLU A 82 20.36 -6.70 3.83
CA GLU A 82 19.99 -8.09 4.08
C GLU A 82 18.47 -8.30 3.96
N LEU A 83 17.69 -7.31 4.40
CA LEU A 83 16.26 -7.32 4.19
C LEU A 83 15.93 -7.18 2.71
N ALA A 84 16.59 -6.27 1.99
CA ALA A 84 16.39 -6.03 0.57
C ALA A 84 16.53 -7.29 -0.29
N LYS A 85 17.58 -8.08 -0.07
CA LYS A 85 17.85 -9.34 -0.79
C LYS A 85 16.68 -10.35 -0.72
N LYS A 86 15.91 -10.34 0.37
CA LYS A 86 14.77 -11.26 0.56
C LYS A 86 13.61 -10.99 -0.39
N TYR A 87 13.61 -9.85 -1.08
CA TYR A 87 12.55 -9.39 -1.97
C TYR A 87 12.98 -9.36 -3.45
N GLU A 88 14.18 -9.83 -3.77
CA GLU A 88 14.65 -10.00 -5.14
C GLU A 88 13.72 -10.93 -5.94
N GLY A 89 13.44 -10.57 -7.19
CA GLY A 89 12.51 -11.28 -8.06
C GLY A 89 11.04 -11.13 -7.67
N GLY A 90 10.72 -10.24 -6.73
CA GLY A 90 9.35 -9.92 -6.33
C GLY A 90 8.79 -8.70 -7.03
N TYR A 91 7.77 -8.09 -6.43
CA TYR A 91 7.10 -6.89 -6.94
C TYR A 91 7.10 -5.77 -5.91
N ILE A 92 7.16 -4.53 -6.42
CA ILE A 92 6.91 -3.34 -5.63
C ILE A 92 5.74 -2.56 -6.20
N GLY A 93 4.72 -2.31 -5.38
CA GLY A 93 3.57 -1.47 -5.70
C GLY A 93 3.73 -0.09 -5.07
N ILE A 94 3.61 0.96 -5.88
CA ILE A 94 3.69 2.35 -5.45
C ILE A 94 2.31 2.97 -5.60
N PHE A 95 1.71 3.31 -4.48
CA PHE A 95 0.37 3.89 -4.33
C PHE A 95 0.51 5.37 -4.01
N ARG A 96 0.45 6.22 -5.02
CA ARG A 96 0.53 7.66 -4.87
C ARG A 96 -0.86 8.25 -4.64
N LEU A 97 -1.05 8.89 -3.49
CA LEU A 97 -2.30 9.57 -3.16
C LEU A 97 -2.27 11.02 -3.68
N CYS A 98 -3.32 11.41 -4.39
CA CYS A 98 -3.55 12.79 -4.79
C CYS A 98 -4.24 13.56 -3.65
N VAL A 99 -4.18 14.88 -3.66
CA VAL A 99 -4.73 15.73 -2.58
C VAL A 99 -6.23 15.51 -2.34
N ASP A 100 -6.96 15.11 -3.36
CA ASP A 100 -8.40 14.83 -3.33
C ASP A 100 -8.74 13.39 -2.91
N ASP A 101 -7.75 12.48 -2.87
CA ASP A 101 -7.95 11.10 -2.47
C ASP A 101 -8.26 10.96 -0.96
N TYR A 102 -8.66 9.76 -0.55
CA TYR A 102 -8.83 9.38 0.84
C TYR A 102 -7.48 9.02 1.46
N HIS A 103 -7.03 9.78 2.46
CA HIS A 103 -5.66 9.71 2.99
C HIS A 103 -5.47 8.75 4.17
N ARG A 104 -6.34 7.74 4.32
CA ARG A 104 -6.16 6.63 5.27
C ARG A 104 -5.72 5.39 4.54
N PHE A 105 -4.86 4.59 5.17
CA PHE A 105 -4.33 3.35 4.62
C PHE A 105 -4.65 2.17 5.54
N HIS A 106 -4.82 0.99 4.92
CA HIS A 106 -5.44 -0.18 5.52
C HIS A 106 -4.58 -1.43 5.32
N PHE A 107 -4.75 -2.41 6.19
CA PHE A 107 -4.10 -3.70 6.05
C PHE A 107 -4.68 -4.49 4.89
N ILE A 108 -3.78 -5.08 4.09
CA ILE A 108 -4.15 -5.84 2.89
C ILE A 108 -4.60 -7.27 3.19
N ASP A 109 -4.33 -7.77 4.41
CA ASP A 109 -4.61 -9.15 4.80
C ASP A 109 -4.68 -9.30 6.32
N ASP A 110 -5.17 -10.44 6.78
CA ASP A 110 -5.02 -10.90 8.15
C ASP A 110 -3.55 -11.24 8.42
N GLY A 111 -3.08 -11.04 9.66
CA GLY A 111 -1.69 -11.35 9.97
C GLY A 111 -1.16 -10.69 11.24
N ILE A 112 0.15 -10.44 11.24
CA ILE A 112 0.86 -9.76 12.34
C ILE A 112 1.76 -8.68 11.76
N LYS A 113 1.57 -7.45 12.21
CA LYS A 113 2.43 -6.30 11.92
C LYS A 113 3.59 -6.26 12.91
N SER A 114 4.83 -6.05 12.42
CA SER A 114 5.99 -5.76 13.26
C SER A 114 5.95 -4.32 13.80
N HIS A 115 6.94 -3.96 14.64
CA HIS A 115 7.20 -2.56 14.96
C HIS A 115 7.54 -1.76 13.71
N GLU A 116 7.23 -0.45 13.72
CA GLU A 116 7.64 0.47 12.68
C GLU A 116 9.15 0.75 12.76
N ARG A 117 9.76 0.88 11.59
CA ARG A 117 11.13 1.38 11.44
C ARG A 117 11.09 2.73 10.74
N HIS A 118 11.51 3.76 11.44
CA HIS A 118 11.55 5.12 10.93
C HIS A 118 12.88 5.41 10.22
N ILE A 119 12.80 6.04 9.06
CA ILE A 119 13.96 6.49 8.28
C ILE A 119 13.82 7.99 8.07
N ASN A 120 14.65 8.76 8.74
CA ASN A 120 14.72 10.21 8.56
C ASN A 120 15.19 10.56 7.14
N GLY A 121 14.57 11.54 6.55
CA GLY A 121 14.87 12.05 5.23
C GLY A 121 14.41 13.51 5.09
N VAL A 122 14.28 13.94 3.85
CA VAL A 122 13.76 15.24 3.48
C VAL A 122 12.29 15.13 3.03
N PHE A 123 11.66 16.24 2.72
CA PHE A 123 10.28 16.27 2.23
C PHE A 123 10.24 16.88 0.83
N HIS A 124 10.57 16.06 -0.20
CA HIS A 124 10.31 16.43 -1.60
C HIS A 124 8.87 16.14 -1.99
N THR A 125 8.38 16.85 -3.01
CA THR A 125 7.06 16.55 -3.59
C THR A 125 7.03 15.14 -4.18
N VAL A 126 5.92 14.41 -4.03
CA VAL A 126 5.71 13.11 -4.70
C VAL A 126 5.06 13.25 -6.09
N ASN A 127 5.07 14.46 -6.67
CA ASN A 127 4.61 14.65 -8.04
C ASN A 127 5.49 13.83 -9.01
N PRO A 128 4.91 13.05 -9.93
CA PRO A 128 5.66 12.23 -10.88
C PRO A 128 6.70 13.00 -11.72
N ILE A 129 6.45 14.28 -12.01
CA ILE A 129 7.40 15.14 -12.75
C ILE A 129 8.70 15.35 -11.94
N ALA A 130 8.59 15.48 -10.62
CA ALA A 130 9.76 15.72 -9.79
C ALA A 130 10.65 14.46 -9.68
N ASN A 131 10.11 13.27 -9.88
CA ASN A 131 10.87 12.01 -9.87
C ASN A 131 11.87 11.92 -11.05
N ASP A 132 11.67 12.69 -12.11
CA ASP A 132 12.61 12.76 -13.24
C ASP A 132 13.88 13.58 -12.88
N VAL A 133 13.84 14.36 -11.81
CA VAL A 133 14.93 15.23 -11.33
C VAL A 133 15.54 14.75 -10.02
N TYR A 134 14.70 14.23 -9.09
CA TYR A 134 15.11 13.83 -7.75
C TYR A 134 14.64 12.41 -7.42
N PRO A 135 15.47 11.58 -6.78
CA PRO A 135 15.11 10.23 -6.36
C PRO A 135 14.22 10.24 -5.11
N ILE A 136 13.01 10.75 -5.23
CA ILE A 136 12.07 11.14 -4.16
C ILE A 136 11.88 10.06 -3.12
N TYR A 137 11.61 8.82 -3.54
CA TYR A 137 11.21 7.73 -2.63
C TYR A 137 12.33 7.29 -1.70
N LYS A 138 13.60 7.45 -2.07
CA LYS A 138 14.76 7.10 -1.23
C LYS A 138 15.26 8.24 -0.36
N GLU A 139 14.86 9.48 -0.65
CA GLU A 139 15.29 10.67 0.07
C GLU A 139 14.27 11.16 1.08
N ASN A 140 12.98 10.96 0.82
CA ASN A 140 11.92 11.39 1.72
C ASN A 140 11.91 10.59 3.04
N THR A 141 11.45 11.27 4.10
CA THR A 141 11.12 10.64 5.39
C THR A 141 10.09 9.55 5.17
N ARG A 142 10.33 8.38 5.73
CA ARG A 142 9.47 7.20 5.58
C ARG A 142 9.50 6.30 6.78
N GLU A 143 8.41 5.57 6.95
CA GLU A 143 8.29 4.53 7.98
C GLU A 143 7.93 3.22 7.29
N TYR A 144 8.39 2.10 7.81
CA TYR A 144 7.98 0.80 7.31
C TYR A 144 7.89 -0.26 8.40
N CYS A 145 7.04 -1.24 8.16
CA CYS A 145 6.97 -2.46 8.96
C CYS A 145 6.99 -3.70 8.06
N VAL A 146 7.24 -4.84 8.66
CA VAL A 146 7.01 -6.15 8.02
C VAL A 146 5.65 -6.65 8.49
N HIS A 147 4.73 -6.79 7.56
CA HIS A 147 3.44 -7.41 7.76
C HIS A 147 3.51 -8.89 7.38
N ARG A 148 3.54 -9.78 8.37
CA ARG A 148 3.45 -11.23 8.16
C ARG A 148 2.00 -11.57 7.87
N THR A 149 1.67 -11.62 6.61
CA THR A 149 0.32 -11.89 6.14
C THR A 149 0.02 -13.38 6.14
N GLU A 150 -1.26 -13.73 6.18
CA GLU A 150 -1.68 -15.13 6.09
C GLU A 150 -1.58 -15.68 4.65
N ASN A 151 -1.80 -14.84 3.63
CA ASN A 151 -1.96 -15.29 2.25
C ASN A 151 -0.88 -14.80 1.27
N PHE A 152 -0.05 -13.81 1.64
CA PHE A 152 0.97 -13.21 0.76
C PHE A 152 2.40 -13.30 1.30
N GLY A 153 2.61 -14.03 2.42
CA GLY A 153 3.89 -14.11 3.12
C GLY A 153 4.27 -12.80 3.83
N ASP A 154 5.56 -12.53 3.98
CA ASP A 154 6.03 -11.28 4.59
C ASP A 154 6.00 -10.16 3.55
N VAL A 155 5.20 -9.15 3.78
CA VAL A 155 5.05 -7.96 2.95
C VAL A 155 5.63 -6.76 3.69
N ILE A 156 6.50 -5.98 3.03
CA ILE A 156 6.90 -4.68 3.58
C ILE A 156 5.80 -3.68 3.24
N VAL A 157 5.28 -3.02 4.25
CA VAL A 157 4.34 -1.90 4.13
C VAL A 157 5.09 -0.66 4.55
N MET A 158 5.22 0.30 3.63
CA MET A 158 5.97 1.53 3.86
C MET A 158 5.09 2.73 3.54
N GLU A 159 5.14 3.72 4.40
CA GLU A 159 4.54 5.03 4.21
C GLU A 159 5.66 6.05 3.94
N VAL A 160 5.54 6.79 2.84
CA VAL A 160 6.50 7.82 2.44
C VAL A 160 5.85 9.18 2.57
N GLY A 161 6.46 10.04 3.37
CA GLY A 161 6.07 11.44 3.49
C GLY A 161 6.52 12.27 2.29
N ALA A 162 5.88 13.42 2.06
CA ALA A 162 6.22 14.34 0.99
C ALA A 162 6.16 15.79 1.45
N LEU A 163 6.48 16.71 0.55
CA LEU A 163 6.36 18.15 0.79
C LEU A 163 4.94 18.49 1.26
N LEU A 164 4.84 19.21 2.37
CA LEU A 164 3.60 19.55 3.06
C LEU A 164 2.91 18.39 3.80
N VAL A 165 3.48 17.18 3.85
CA VAL A 165 2.98 16.13 4.75
C VAL A 165 3.37 16.49 6.18
N GLY A 166 2.37 16.82 6.98
CA GLY A 166 2.58 17.15 8.37
C GLY A 166 3.06 15.97 9.19
N ARG A 167 2.51 14.77 8.94
CA ARG A 167 2.82 13.60 9.74
C ARG A 167 2.28 12.30 9.12
N ILE A 168 3.03 11.21 9.27
CA ILE A 168 2.54 9.84 9.13
C ILE A 168 2.03 9.40 10.50
N VAL A 169 0.79 8.95 10.59
CA VAL A 169 0.20 8.46 11.84
C VAL A 169 -0.14 6.99 11.69
N ASN A 170 0.61 6.14 12.38
CA ASN A 170 0.34 4.73 12.51
C ASN A 170 -0.46 4.48 13.80
N ASN A 171 -1.66 3.88 13.69
CA ASN A 171 -2.60 3.74 14.81
C ASN A 171 -2.12 2.77 15.89
N MET A 172 -1.31 1.78 15.51
CA MET A 172 -0.84 0.73 16.41
C MET A 172 0.62 0.38 16.12
N GLU A 173 1.34 0.03 17.16
CA GLU A 173 2.68 -0.52 17.07
C GLU A 173 2.66 -1.97 16.50
N LYS A 174 3.24 -2.92 17.21
CA LYS A 174 3.12 -4.34 16.88
C LYS A 174 1.74 -4.88 17.24
N CYS A 175 1.01 -5.46 16.28
CA CYS A 175 -0.35 -5.93 16.51
C CYS A 175 -0.76 -7.09 15.59
N ARG A 176 -1.85 -7.78 15.97
CA ARG A 176 -2.60 -8.63 15.03
C ARG A 176 -3.43 -7.73 14.11
N THR A 177 -3.49 -8.09 12.84
CA THR A 177 -4.16 -7.31 11.79
C THR A 177 -5.36 -8.07 11.23
N LYS A 178 -6.30 -7.33 10.70
CA LYS A 178 -7.42 -7.84 9.93
C LYS A 178 -7.45 -7.17 8.56
N LYS A 179 -7.75 -7.94 7.52
CA LYS A 179 -7.90 -7.45 6.15
C LYS A 179 -8.88 -6.28 6.12
N GLY A 180 -8.48 -5.17 5.52
CA GLY A 180 -9.28 -3.95 5.44
C GLY A 180 -9.37 -3.11 6.71
N ALA A 181 -8.78 -3.55 7.84
CA ALA A 181 -8.69 -2.70 9.03
C ALA A 181 -7.73 -1.53 8.80
N GLU A 182 -8.06 -0.37 9.36
CA GLU A 182 -7.24 0.84 9.24
C GLU A 182 -5.89 0.66 9.94
N LYS A 183 -4.79 0.87 9.20
CA LYS A 183 -3.43 0.89 9.73
C LYS A 183 -3.08 2.29 10.24
N GLY A 184 -3.47 3.32 9.49
CA GLY A 184 -3.14 4.70 9.82
C GLY A 184 -3.63 5.71 8.79
N TYR A 185 -3.09 6.91 8.86
CA TYR A 185 -3.44 8.01 7.96
C TYR A 185 -2.28 9.00 7.81
N PHE A 186 -2.36 9.79 6.75
CA PHE A 186 -1.48 10.94 6.55
C PHE A 186 -2.19 12.22 6.98
N GLU A 187 -1.49 13.08 7.70
CA GLU A 187 -1.89 14.46 7.86
C GLU A 187 -1.51 15.27 6.60
N TYR A 188 -2.04 16.46 6.47
CA TYR A 188 -2.03 17.27 5.23
C TYR A 188 -0.71 17.22 4.44
N GLY A 189 -0.81 16.90 3.13
CA GLY A 189 0.29 16.88 2.16
C GLY A 189 0.19 15.74 1.14
N GLY A 190 1.09 15.70 0.16
CA GLY A 190 1.21 14.56 -0.76
C GLY A 190 1.78 13.33 -0.04
N SER A 191 1.33 12.14 -0.38
CA SER A 191 1.70 10.91 0.32
C SER A 191 1.77 9.70 -0.61
N THR A 192 2.55 8.71 -0.21
CA THR A 192 2.68 7.46 -0.96
C THR A 192 2.73 6.28 0.00
N VAL A 193 1.95 5.26 -0.29
CA VAL A 193 2.09 3.93 0.33
C VAL A 193 2.86 3.04 -0.63
N VAL A 194 3.78 2.25 -0.10
CA VAL A 194 4.56 1.28 -0.89
C VAL A 194 4.37 -0.10 -0.30
N LEU A 195 4.03 -1.07 -1.13
CA LEU A 195 3.99 -2.48 -0.78
C LEU A 195 5.10 -3.23 -1.51
N ILE A 196 5.88 -4.04 -0.80
CA ILE A 196 6.96 -4.83 -1.39
C ILE A 196 6.71 -6.31 -1.09
N PHE A 197 6.64 -7.11 -2.14
CA PHE A 197 6.32 -8.53 -2.10
C PHE A 197 7.52 -9.37 -2.48
N LYS A 198 7.68 -10.53 -1.83
CA LYS A 198 8.69 -11.53 -2.20
C LYS A 198 8.37 -12.16 -3.55
N LYS A 199 9.38 -12.77 -4.15
CA LYS A 199 9.23 -13.59 -5.36
C LYS A 199 8.11 -14.63 -5.16
N ASN A 200 7.25 -14.78 -6.16
CA ASN A 200 6.14 -15.72 -6.16
C ASN A 200 5.10 -15.50 -5.04
N ALA A 201 5.02 -14.32 -4.46
CA ALA A 201 3.99 -14.02 -3.47
C ALA A 201 2.66 -13.61 -4.11
N ILE A 202 2.72 -12.86 -5.21
CA ILE A 202 1.54 -12.30 -5.88
C ILE A 202 1.63 -12.44 -7.41
N ILE A 203 0.45 -12.41 -8.05
CA ILE A 203 0.26 -12.11 -9.46
C ILE A 203 -0.54 -10.81 -9.51
N PRO A 204 0.07 -9.66 -9.90
CA PRO A 204 -0.66 -8.42 -10.12
C PRO A 204 -1.67 -8.57 -11.26
N ASP A 205 -2.76 -7.79 -11.25
CA ASP A 205 -3.70 -7.76 -12.36
C ASP A 205 -3.03 -7.16 -13.60
N GLU A 206 -3.32 -7.71 -14.78
CA GLU A 206 -2.59 -7.46 -16.03
C GLU A 206 -2.69 -6.00 -16.48
N ASP A 207 -3.85 -5.37 -16.32
CA ASP A 207 -4.08 -3.97 -16.68
C ASP A 207 -3.15 -3.02 -15.92
N ILE A 208 -2.84 -3.31 -14.64
CA ILE A 208 -1.91 -2.53 -13.83
C ILE A 208 -0.49 -2.63 -14.39
N LEU A 209 -0.07 -3.85 -14.76
CA LEU A 209 1.26 -4.05 -15.35
C LEU A 209 1.39 -3.38 -16.71
N VAL A 210 0.39 -3.53 -17.58
CA VAL A 210 0.35 -2.91 -18.92
C VAL A 210 0.40 -1.38 -18.80
N ASN A 211 -0.42 -0.79 -17.93
CA ASN A 211 -0.40 0.65 -17.70
C ASN A 211 0.95 1.13 -17.18
N THR A 212 1.54 0.41 -16.21
CA THR A 212 2.84 0.78 -15.65
C THR A 212 3.94 0.76 -16.69
N VAL A 213 4.00 -0.26 -17.56
CA VAL A 213 4.96 -0.36 -18.66
C VAL A 213 4.77 0.77 -19.67
N ALA A 214 3.52 1.15 -19.94
CA ALA A 214 3.18 2.28 -20.80
C ALA A 214 3.45 3.66 -20.16
N GLY A 215 3.90 3.70 -18.90
CA GLY A 215 4.17 4.95 -18.17
C GLY A 215 2.94 5.60 -17.54
N TYR A 216 1.82 4.88 -17.46
CA TYR A 216 0.58 5.34 -16.83
C TYR A 216 0.41 4.73 -15.44
N GLU A 217 -0.26 5.49 -14.57
CA GLU A 217 -0.72 5.02 -13.26
C GLU A 217 -2.17 4.54 -13.36
N THR A 218 -2.50 3.42 -12.72
CA THR A 218 -3.87 2.90 -12.64
C THR A 218 -4.58 3.45 -11.41
N LYS A 219 -5.76 4.06 -11.58
CA LYS A 219 -6.57 4.51 -10.44
C LYS A 219 -7.18 3.30 -9.74
N VAL A 220 -6.97 3.21 -8.43
CA VAL A 220 -7.51 2.14 -7.57
C VAL A 220 -8.16 2.74 -6.33
N ASN A 221 -9.17 2.05 -5.80
CA ASN A 221 -9.82 2.44 -4.55
C ASN A 221 -9.41 1.50 -3.41
N MET A 222 -9.43 1.99 -2.18
CA MET A 222 -9.20 1.20 -0.99
C MET A 222 -10.14 -0.02 -0.96
N GLY A 223 -9.57 -1.22 -0.73
CA GLY A 223 -10.31 -2.48 -0.69
C GLY A 223 -10.56 -3.14 -2.05
N GLU A 224 -10.29 -2.45 -3.16
CA GLU A 224 -10.41 -2.99 -4.52
C GLU A 224 -9.32 -4.04 -4.79
N LYS A 225 -9.68 -5.13 -5.50
CA LYS A 225 -8.74 -6.15 -5.92
C LYS A 225 -7.75 -5.58 -6.95
N ILE A 226 -6.46 -5.85 -6.74
CA ILE A 226 -5.34 -5.40 -7.58
C ILE A 226 -4.40 -6.55 -7.99
N GLY A 227 -4.75 -7.78 -7.64
CA GLY A 227 -3.96 -8.97 -7.91
C GLY A 227 -4.43 -10.17 -7.10
N THR A 228 -3.69 -11.26 -7.20
CA THR A 228 -3.99 -12.50 -6.49
C THR A 228 -2.75 -13.09 -5.81
N SER A 229 -2.96 -13.82 -4.71
CA SER A 229 -1.92 -14.61 -4.05
C SER A 229 -1.53 -15.81 -4.90
N VAL A 230 -0.23 -16.08 -5.01
CA VAL A 230 0.30 -17.39 -5.49
C VAL A 230 0.46 -18.35 -4.33
N TYR A 231 0.45 -17.86 -3.09
CA TYR A 231 0.70 -18.65 -1.89
C TYR A 231 -0.49 -19.58 -1.59
N ILE A 232 -0.46 -20.79 -2.14
CA ILE A 232 -1.39 -21.86 -1.74
C ILE A 232 -0.83 -22.39 -0.42
N ARG A 233 -1.48 -22.09 0.72
CA ARG A 233 -1.26 -22.86 1.94
C ARG A 233 -1.49 -24.32 1.59
N SER A 234 -0.46 -25.17 1.70
CA SER A 234 -0.63 -26.62 1.68
C SER A 234 -1.62 -26.96 2.79
N VAL A 235 -2.85 -27.29 2.40
CA VAL A 235 -3.83 -27.82 3.33
C VAL A 235 -3.27 -29.17 3.76
N SER A 236 -2.80 -29.27 5.00
CA SER A 236 -2.47 -30.53 5.63
C SER A 236 -3.76 -31.35 5.66
N TYR A 237 -3.91 -32.26 4.71
CA TYR A 237 -4.91 -33.32 4.78
C TYR A 237 -4.51 -34.24 5.93
N THR A 238 -5.07 -34.00 7.11
CA THR A 238 -5.12 -35.03 8.12
C THR A 238 -5.98 -36.15 7.54
N HIS A 239 -5.34 -37.28 7.20
CA HIS A 239 -6.00 -38.50 6.84
C HIS A 239 -7.02 -38.86 7.90
N LEU A 240 -8.29 -38.70 7.62
CA LEU A 240 -9.37 -39.38 8.31
C LEU A 240 -9.21 -40.88 7.98
N THR A 241 -8.57 -41.63 8.88
CA THR A 241 -8.62 -43.09 8.87
C THR A 241 -10.06 -43.50 9.15
N LEU A 242 -10.70 -44.01 8.14
CA LEU A 242 -12.00 -44.69 8.30
C LEU A 242 -11.83 -45.87 9.27
N PRO A 243 -12.75 -46.05 10.22
CA PRO A 243 -12.71 -47.21 11.07
C PRO A 243 -12.95 -48.45 10.21
N THR A 244 -11.97 -49.37 10.16
CA THR A 244 -12.15 -50.71 9.57
C THR A 244 -13.05 -51.49 10.50
N ASN A 245 -14.29 -51.74 10.05
CA ASN A 245 -15.15 -52.76 10.63
C ASN A 245 -14.54 -54.14 10.33
N SER A 246 -13.92 -54.78 11.30
CA SER A 246 -13.63 -56.20 11.30
C SER A 246 -14.85 -56.98 11.83
N ARG A 247 -15.37 -57.84 11.00
CA ARG A 247 -16.26 -58.91 11.43
C ARG A 247 -15.44 -60.04 12.06
#